data_ec56d463af6b5d394c272ce8800ec1f2
#
_entry.id   ec56d463af6b5d394c272ce8800ec1f2
#
_cell.length_a   1.000
_cell.length_b   1.000
_cell.length_c   1.000
_cell.angle_alpha   90.00
_cell.angle_beta   90.00
_cell.angle_gamma   90.00
#
_symmetry.space_group_name_H-M   'P 1'
#
loop_
_entity.id
_entity.type
_entity.pdbx_description
1 polymer ?
#
loop_
_entity_poly.entity_id
_entity_poly.type
_entity_poly.pdbx_seq_one_letter_code
_entity_poly.pdbx_strand_id
1 'polypeptide(L)'
;MKEVSIIIPIYNVEKYVAECLNSVISQTYDHSKIECIIVNDCTTDDSMDIIDRIIKKYQSDNGKMSFNVINHERNMGISVSRNDGIDAAKGEYVFFIDSDDYLYPDCLKSLYDAHLMHKDAELIIGNAYNEMLTSKQFDINNIKVINNLNYLFEGSLAHYTVWNMLIKRNVLNKHNIKFKTDVSVSEDDLFNFHLYSLVNKAVIIPQITYFYRKNNKGQTLNSKFENAQNTLAGYISILNIYENELQGRCYVGKSFFAFNLATRAIDFLNKVRNEVPEVELQEWPLRQIINKIQKKHIRNCRPILFLMTLLATKPFEGIMRIRFYRRYFNRITMLFWKPSVLIDKILSHIQK
;
A
#
# COMPACT_ATOMS: atom_id res chain seq x y z
N MET A 1 -25.30 11.92 6.63
CA MET A 1 -23.85 12.00 6.89
C MET A 1 -23.17 11.05 5.92
N LYS A 2 -22.04 11.42 5.33
CA LYS A 2 -21.28 10.55 4.43
C LYS A 2 -20.56 9.48 5.23
N GLU A 3 -20.63 8.24 4.78
CA GLU A 3 -19.95 7.10 5.43
C GLU A 3 -18.62 6.81 4.75
N VAL A 4 -18.56 6.94 3.41
CA VAL A 4 -17.34 6.65 2.64
C VAL A 4 -16.98 7.80 1.73
N SER A 5 -15.73 8.26 1.80
CA SER A 5 -15.10 9.17 0.83
C SER A 5 -14.18 8.34 -0.07
N ILE A 6 -14.54 8.21 -1.34
CA ILE A 6 -13.71 7.56 -2.35
C ILE A 6 -12.80 8.62 -2.96
N ILE A 7 -11.50 8.39 -2.97
CA ILE A 7 -10.49 9.31 -3.52
C ILE A 7 -9.90 8.69 -4.78
N ILE A 8 -9.98 9.43 -5.89
CA ILE A 8 -9.52 9.02 -7.21
C ILE A 8 -8.55 10.06 -7.77
N PRO A 9 -7.23 9.84 -7.70
CA PRO A 9 -6.25 10.68 -8.38
C PRO A 9 -6.31 10.46 -9.89
N ILE A 10 -6.28 11.54 -10.68
CA ILE A 10 -6.38 11.49 -12.14
C ILE A 10 -5.15 12.14 -12.77
N TYR A 11 -4.43 11.37 -13.60
CA TYR A 11 -3.36 11.88 -14.45
C TYR A 11 -3.10 10.93 -15.63
N ASN A 12 -3.41 11.34 -16.87
CA ASN A 12 -3.16 10.61 -18.11
C ASN A 12 -3.74 9.17 -18.14
N VAL A 13 -5.05 9.05 -17.86
CA VAL A 13 -5.77 7.77 -17.72
C VAL A 13 -7.01 7.67 -18.61
N GLU A 14 -7.11 8.43 -19.71
CA GLU A 14 -8.25 8.46 -20.63
C GLU A 14 -8.76 7.08 -21.05
N LYS A 15 -7.85 6.09 -21.16
CA LYS A 15 -8.17 4.72 -21.60
C LYS A 15 -8.89 3.90 -20.52
N TYR A 16 -8.77 4.27 -19.25
CA TYR A 16 -9.19 3.45 -18.11
C TYR A 16 -10.23 4.14 -17.24
N VAL A 17 -10.19 5.47 -17.18
CA VAL A 17 -10.97 6.27 -16.24
C VAL A 17 -12.49 6.06 -16.38
N ALA A 18 -12.98 5.78 -17.58
CA ALA A 18 -14.39 5.48 -17.78
C ALA A 18 -14.83 4.21 -17.03
N GLU A 19 -14.04 3.14 -17.12
CA GLU A 19 -14.33 1.88 -16.43
C GLU A 19 -14.17 2.04 -14.92
N CYS A 20 -13.12 2.73 -14.48
CA CYS A 20 -12.90 3.06 -13.08
C CYS A 20 -14.11 3.80 -12.48
N LEU A 21 -14.51 4.94 -13.05
CA LEU A 21 -15.61 5.75 -12.53
C LEU A 21 -16.96 5.03 -12.63
N ASN A 22 -17.22 4.29 -13.71
CA ASN A 22 -18.42 3.48 -13.84
C ASN A 22 -18.50 2.39 -12.77
N SER A 23 -17.36 1.78 -12.38
CA SER A 23 -17.35 0.80 -11.31
C SER A 23 -17.69 1.40 -9.93
N VAL A 24 -17.33 2.68 -9.73
CA VAL A 24 -17.69 3.44 -8.51
C VAL A 24 -19.18 3.78 -8.49
N ILE A 25 -19.73 4.27 -9.60
CA ILE A 25 -21.17 4.61 -9.67
C ILE A 25 -22.09 3.40 -9.79
N SER A 26 -21.54 2.20 -10.01
CA SER A 26 -22.28 0.93 -10.05
C SER A 26 -22.26 0.17 -8.73
N GLN A 27 -21.71 0.75 -7.66
CA GLN A 27 -21.67 0.08 -6.37
C GLN A 27 -23.08 -0.19 -5.84
N THR A 28 -23.29 -1.37 -5.26
CA THR A 28 -24.58 -1.76 -4.63
C THR A 28 -24.80 -1.10 -3.27
N TYR A 29 -23.82 -0.40 -2.74
CA TYR A 29 -23.91 0.36 -1.50
C TYR A 29 -24.72 1.65 -1.68
N ASP A 30 -25.38 2.14 -0.63
CA ASP A 30 -26.22 3.33 -0.67
C ASP A 30 -25.42 4.58 -1.13
N HIS A 31 -25.70 5.02 -2.34
CA HIS A 31 -25.00 6.15 -2.96
C HIS A 31 -25.16 7.47 -2.20
N SER A 32 -26.26 7.65 -1.44
CA SER A 32 -26.45 8.85 -0.61
C SER A 32 -25.40 8.99 0.48
N LYS A 33 -24.76 7.88 0.86
CA LYS A 33 -23.73 7.77 1.88
C LYS A 33 -22.31 7.84 1.34
N ILE A 34 -22.16 7.89 0.01
CA ILE A 34 -20.85 7.98 -0.67
C ILE A 34 -20.62 9.41 -1.12
N GLU A 35 -19.39 9.87 -0.99
CA GLU A 35 -18.85 10.97 -1.79
C GLU A 35 -17.65 10.47 -2.60
N CYS A 36 -17.52 10.95 -3.83
CA CYS A 36 -16.41 10.66 -4.72
C CYS A 36 -15.59 11.94 -4.90
N ILE A 37 -14.34 11.91 -4.48
CA ILE A 37 -13.39 13.02 -4.57
C ILE A 37 -12.43 12.69 -5.70
N ILE A 38 -12.51 13.45 -6.78
CA ILE A 38 -11.71 13.31 -7.98
C ILE A 38 -10.66 14.40 -7.95
N VAL A 39 -9.39 14.01 -7.92
CA VAL A 39 -8.28 14.97 -7.87
C VAL A 39 -7.57 14.94 -9.21
N ASN A 40 -7.82 15.96 -10.01
CA ASN A 40 -7.16 16.16 -11.30
C ASN A 40 -5.77 16.77 -11.07
N ASP A 41 -4.74 15.98 -11.31
CA ASP A 41 -3.35 16.41 -11.18
C ASP A 41 -2.82 17.08 -12.47
N CYS A 42 -3.62 18.00 -13.03
CA CYS A 42 -3.33 18.71 -14.26
C CYS A 42 -3.13 17.74 -15.44
N THR A 43 -4.10 16.82 -15.64
CA THR A 43 -4.05 15.87 -16.75
C THR A 43 -4.09 16.59 -18.09
N THR A 44 -3.37 16.06 -19.08
CA THR A 44 -3.26 16.67 -20.43
C THR A 44 -4.02 15.90 -21.50
N ASP A 45 -4.63 14.77 -21.13
CA ASP A 45 -5.45 13.92 -22.00
C ASP A 45 -6.96 14.17 -21.79
N ASP A 46 -7.80 13.39 -22.44
CA ASP A 46 -9.27 13.53 -22.38
C ASP A 46 -9.91 12.96 -21.08
N SER A 47 -9.11 12.61 -20.07
CA SER A 47 -9.61 11.99 -18.83
C SER A 47 -10.70 12.80 -18.14
N MET A 48 -10.53 14.13 -18.03
CA MET A 48 -11.52 15.00 -17.37
C MET A 48 -12.80 15.17 -18.18
N ASP A 49 -12.72 15.24 -19.49
CA ASP A 49 -13.91 15.32 -20.38
C ASP A 49 -14.73 14.03 -20.30
N ILE A 50 -14.08 12.88 -20.16
CA ILE A 50 -14.74 11.59 -19.96
C ILE A 50 -15.45 11.57 -18.59
N ILE A 51 -14.77 11.99 -17.53
CA ILE A 51 -15.31 12.09 -16.17
C ILE A 51 -16.54 12.99 -16.14
N ASP A 52 -16.46 14.18 -16.70
CA ASP A 52 -17.53 15.17 -16.72
C ASP A 52 -18.79 14.62 -17.42
N ARG A 53 -18.63 13.93 -18.54
CA ARG A 53 -19.75 13.29 -19.24
C ARG A 53 -20.43 12.22 -18.40
N ILE A 54 -19.64 11.38 -17.70
CA ILE A 54 -20.18 10.32 -16.85
C ILE A 54 -20.92 10.91 -15.65
N ILE A 55 -20.34 11.91 -14.97
CA ILE A 55 -20.97 12.56 -13.82
C ILE A 55 -22.28 13.25 -14.23
N LYS A 56 -22.29 14.00 -15.31
CA LYS A 56 -23.50 14.68 -15.82
C LYS A 56 -24.61 13.67 -16.13
N LYS A 57 -24.29 12.56 -16.78
CA LYS A 57 -25.24 11.48 -17.04
C LYS A 57 -25.78 10.89 -15.74
N TYR A 58 -24.91 10.52 -14.82
CA TYR A 58 -25.31 9.96 -13.51
C TYR A 58 -26.23 10.90 -12.74
N GLN A 59 -25.94 12.21 -12.73
CA GLN A 59 -26.77 13.22 -12.06
C GLN A 59 -28.13 13.41 -12.76
N SER A 60 -28.18 13.37 -14.11
CA SER A 60 -29.44 13.42 -14.84
C SER A 60 -30.35 12.23 -14.58
N ASP A 61 -29.77 11.07 -14.25
CA ASP A 61 -30.47 9.85 -13.89
C ASP A 61 -30.85 9.80 -12.38
N ASN A 62 -30.87 10.96 -11.70
CA ASN A 62 -31.14 11.12 -10.25
C ASN A 62 -30.15 10.36 -9.32
N GLY A 63 -28.92 10.24 -9.73
CA GLY A 63 -27.87 9.65 -8.90
C GLY A 63 -27.66 10.42 -7.59
N LYS A 64 -27.52 9.70 -6.49
CA LYS A 64 -27.47 10.26 -5.11
C LYS A 64 -26.04 10.46 -4.58
N MET A 65 -25.03 9.94 -5.25
CA MET A 65 -23.64 10.14 -4.88
C MET A 65 -23.23 11.60 -5.09
N SER A 66 -22.48 12.17 -4.18
CA SER A 66 -21.92 13.51 -4.37
C SER A 66 -20.51 13.40 -4.97
N PHE A 67 -20.19 14.34 -5.88
CA PHE A 67 -18.87 14.44 -6.47
C PHE A 67 -18.22 15.75 -6.04
N ASN A 68 -16.93 15.69 -5.76
CA ASN A 68 -16.08 16.84 -5.50
C ASN A 68 -14.86 16.74 -6.41
N VAL A 69 -14.68 17.71 -7.30
CA VAL A 69 -13.54 17.75 -8.23
C VAL A 69 -12.56 18.81 -7.77
N ILE A 70 -11.32 18.40 -7.54
CA ILE A 70 -10.18 19.27 -7.17
C ILE A 70 -9.26 19.33 -8.39
N ASN A 71 -8.92 20.53 -8.84
CA ASN A 71 -8.00 20.70 -9.97
C ASN A 71 -6.71 21.35 -9.52
N HIS A 72 -5.58 20.72 -9.83
CA HIS A 72 -4.27 21.32 -9.65
C HIS A 72 -3.90 22.18 -10.85
N GLU A 73 -3.20 23.28 -10.61
CA GLU A 73 -2.69 24.17 -11.67
C GLU A 73 -1.51 23.57 -12.45
N ARG A 74 -0.84 22.57 -11.88
CA ARG A 74 0.26 21.80 -12.47
C ARG A 74 0.28 20.40 -11.90
N ASN A 75 1.02 19.48 -12.52
CA ASN A 75 1.24 18.14 -11.95
C ASN A 75 2.02 18.27 -10.64
N MET A 76 1.37 17.89 -9.53
CA MET A 76 1.90 17.92 -8.16
C MET A 76 2.32 16.53 -7.67
N GLY A 77 1.95 15.48 -8.41
CA GLY A 77 2.24 14.08 -8.11
C GLY A 77 1.17 13.38 -7.25
N ILE A 78 1.20 12.06 -7.31
CA ILE A 78 0.19 11.17 -6.70
C ILE A 78 0.04 11.38 -5.18
N SER A 79 1.15 11.63 -4.47
CA SER A 79 1.16 11.87 -3.03
C SER A 79 0.38 13.13 -2.65
N VAL A 80 0.56 14.22 -3.40
CA VAL A 80 -0.18 15.47 -3.18
C VAL A 80 -1.65 15.25 -3.48
N SER A 81 -1.98 14.63 -4.62
CA SER A 81 -3.35 14.36 -5.02
C SER A 81 -4.11 13.53 -3.99
N ARG A 82 -3.48 12.47 -3.46
CA ARG A 82 -4.08 11.66 -2.37
C ARG A 82 -4.24 12.46 -1.08
N ASN A 83 -3.29 13.32 -0.73
CA ASN A 83 -3.38 14.18 0.46
C ASN A 83 -4.53 15.19 0.36
N ASP A 84 -4.69 15.85 -0.78
CA ASP A 84 -5.77 16.79 -1.00
C ASP A 84 -7.14 16.09 -0.96
N GLY A 85 -7.19 14.85 -1.47
CA GLY A 85 -8.34 13.98 -1.30
C GLY A 85 -8.65 13.66 0.15
N ILE A 86 -7.64 13.34 0.99
CA ILE A 86 -7.81 13.11 2.43
C ILE A 86 -8.35 14.37 3.12
N ASP A 87 -7.80 15.55 2.78
CA ASP A 87 -8.21 16.82 3.40
C ASP A 87 -9.64 17.21 3.04
N ALA A 88 -10.08 16.90 1.82
CA ALA A 88 -11.44 17.14 1.37
C ALA A 88 -12.47 16.14 1.89
N ALA A 89 -12.03 14.98 2.39
CA ALA A 89 -12.88 13.88 2.81
C ALA A 89 -13.76 14.24 4.01
N LYS A 90 -15.07 13.90 3.93
CA LYS A 90 -16.09 14.12 4.98
C LYS A 90 -16.65 12.80 5.51
N GLY A 91 -16.43 11.68 4.80
CA GLY A 91 -16.88 10.36 5.21
C GLY A 91 -16.25 9.88 6.51
N GLU A 92 -16.88 8.92 7.16
CA GLU A 92 -16.31 8.24 8.33
C GLU A 92 -15.05 7.47 7.92
N TYR A 93 -15.06 6.91 6.70
CA TYR A 93 -13.96 6.16 6.10
C TYR A 93 -13.45 6.84 4.84
N VAL A 94 -12.14 6.72 4.63
CA VAL A 94 -11.45 7.04 3.37
C VAL A 94 -11.17 5.75 2.63
N PHE A 95 -11.40 5.76 1.32
CA PHE A 95 -11.13 4.65 0.40
C PHE A 95 -10.39 5.18 -0.82
N PHE A 96 -9.25 4.59 -1.15
CA PHE A 96 -8.49 4.94 -2.36
C PHE A 96 -8.78 3.93 -3.49
N ILE A 97 -8.85 4.43 -4.70
CA ILE A 97 -8.84 3.63 -5.93
C ILE A 97 -7.89 4.29 -6.94
N ASP A 98 -7.04 3.49 -7.56
CA ASP A 98 -6.21 3.96 -8.67
C ASP A 98 -7.07 4.06 -9.94
N SER A 99 -6.91 5.12 -10.71
CA SER A 99 -7.78 5.46 -11.81
C SER A 99 -7.66 4.57 -13.07
N ASP A 100 -6.69 3.67 -13.07
CA ASP A 100 -6.53 2.61 -14.09
C ASP A 100 -7.09 1.25 -13.67
N ASP A 101 -7.63 1.13 -12.44
CA ASP A 101 -8.24 -0.06 -11.87
C ASP A 101 -9.77 0.03 -11.84
N TYR A 102 -10.45 -1.01 -11.29
CA TYR A 102 -11.89 -0.97 -11.06
C TYR A 102 -12.33 -1.80 -9.84
N LEU A 103 -13.51 -1.46 -9.30
CA LEU A 103 -14.14 -2.14 -8.18
C LEU A 103 -15.13 -3.20 -8.66
N TYR A 104 -15.23 -4.31 -7.92
CA TYR A 104 -16.38 -5.20 -8.08
C TYR A 104 -17.66 -4.55 -7.49
N PRO A 105 -18.86 -4.89 -8.01
CA PRO A 105 -20.11 -4.19 -7.63
C PRO A 105 -20.40 -4.13 -6.14
N ASP A 106 -20.06 -5.18 -5.39
CA ASP A 106 -20.30 -5.29 -3.94
C ASP A 106 -19.10 -4.86 -3.08
N CYS A 107 -18.13 -4.14 -3.65
CA CYS A 107 -16.90 -3.76 -2.93
C CYS A 107 -17.22 -3.01 -1.64
N LEU A 108 -17.83 -1.84 -1.74
CA LEU A 108 -18.12 -1.00 -0.58
C LEU A 108 -19.08 -1.68 0.39
N LYS A 109 -20.08 -2.40 -0.15
CA LYS A 109 -21.04 -3.15 0.69
C LYS A 109 -20.34 -4.21 1.52
N SER A 110 -19.49 -5.04 0.90
CA SER A 110 -18.76 -6.11 1.60
C SER A 110 -17.84 -5.59 2.69
N LEU A 111 -17.12 -4.49 2.39
CA LEU A 111 -16.22 -3.84 3.35
C LEU A 111 -16.99 -3.22 4.51
N TYR A 112 -18.10 -2.53 4.22
CA TYR A 112 -18.91 -1.88 5.25
C TYR A 112 -19.69 -2.88 6.10
N ASP A 113 -20.20 -3.98 5.53
CA ASP A 113 -20.81 -5.08 6.28
C ASP A 113 -19.79 -5.69 7.28
N ALA A 114 -18.53 -5.84 6.88
CA ALA A 114 -17.47 -6.28 7.80
C ALA A 114 -17.23 -5.26 8.92
N HIS A 115 -17.28 -3.93 8.62
CA HIS A 115 -17.24 -2.90 9.65
C HIS A 115 -18.41 -3.04 10.64
N LEU A 116 -19.64 -3.26 10.16
CA LEU A 116 -20.80 -3.41 11.04
C LEU A 116 -20.69 -4.60 12.01
N MET A 117 -20.02 -5.67 11.58
CA MET A 117 -19.69 -6.83 12.44
C MET A 117 -18.51 -6.55 13.40
N HIS A 118 -17.64 -5.63 13.07
CA HIS A 118 -16.42 -5.28 13.80
C HIS A 118 -16.28 -3.77 13.96
N LYS A 119 -17.21 -3.12 14.65
CA LYS A 119 -17.33 -1.65 14.77
C LYS A 119 -16.10 -0.95 15.38
N ASP A 120 -15.33 -1.69 16.17
CA ASP A 120 -14.07 -1.24 16.77
C ASP A 120 -12.87 -1.35 15.82
N ALA A 121 -13.03 -1.96 14.63
CA ALA A 121 -11.97 -1.99 13.63
C ALA A 121 -11.73 -0.60 13.03
N GLU A 122 -10.47 -0.24 12.91
CA GLU A 122 -10.01 1.04 12.36
C GLU A 122 -9.59 0.91 10.89
N LEU A 123 -9.42 -0.32 10.42
CA LEU A 123 -9.01 -0.66 9.07
C LEU A 123 -9.73 -1.92 8.61
N ILE A 124 -10.42 -1.84 7.46
CA ILE A 124 -11.02 -2.99 6.79
C ILE A 124 -10.36 -3.14 5.43
N ILE A 125 -9.84 -4.32 5.13
CA ILE A 125 -9.06 -4.60 3.91
C ILE A 125 -9.82 -5.62 3.08
N GLY A 126 -10.07 -5.29 1.82
CA GLY A 126 -10.64 -6.20 0.83
C GLY A 126 -9.59 -7.09 0.19
N ASN A 127 -10.02 -8.21 -0.39
CA ASN A 127 -9.16 -9.00 -1.25
C ASN A 127 -9.21 -8.46 -2.69
N ALA A 128 -8.12 -8.58 -3.43
CA ALA A 128 -8.01 -8.11 -4.79
C ALA A 128 -7.63 -9.25 -5.74
N TYR A 129 -8.10 -9.18 -6.97
CA TYR A 129 -7.56 -9.96 -8.06
C TYR A 129 -6.46 -9.16 -8.77
N ASN A 130 -5.28 -9.75 -8.89
CA ASN A 130 -4.15 -9.13 -9.56
C ASN A 130 -3.98 -9.76 -10.95
N GLU A 131 -4.26 -8.98 -11.99
CA GLU A 131 -4.20 -9.45 -13.38
C GLU A 131 -2.77 -9.82 -13.82
N MET A 132 -1.75 -9.12 -13.31
CA MET A 132 -0.34 -9.45 -13.61
C MET A 132 0.07 -10.82 -13.07
N LEU A 133 -0.42 -11.17 -11.88
CA LEU A 133 -0.08 -12.42 -11.20
C LEU A 133 -1.11 -13.51 -11.49
N THR A 134 -2.23 -13.18 -12.15
CA THR A 134 -3.39 -14.07 -12.37
C THR A 134 -3.84 -14.77 -11.10
N SER A 135 -3.82 -14.05 -9.97
CA SER A 135 -4.09 -14.61 -8.66
C SER A 135 -4.77 -13.60 -7.72
N LYS A 136 -5.37 -14.13 -6.66
CA LYS A 136 -5.84 -13.32 -5.53
C LYS A 136 -4.65 -12.77 -4.74
N GLN A 137 -4.83 -11.59 -4.16
CA GLN A 137 -3.84 -10.96 -3.29
C GLN A 137 -3.65 -11.76 -1.99
N PHE A 138 -4.75 -12.20 -1.38
CA PHE A 138 -4.73 -13.01 -0.17
C PHE A 138 -5.35 -14.38 -0.42
N ASP A 139 -4.66 -15.44 0.00
CA ASP A 139 -5.19 -16.80 0.01
C ASP A 139 -5.88 -17.07 1.36
N ILE A 140 -7.05 -16.48 1.54
CA ILE A 140 -7.89 -16.62 2.73
C ILE A 140 -9.31 -17.02 2.35
N ASN A 141 -9.93 -17.90 3.14
CA ASN A 141 -11.30 -18.37 2.94
C ASN A 141 -12.30 -17.75 3.94
N ASN A 142 -11.80 -17.17 5.02
CA ASN A 142 -12.62 -16.59 6.11
C ASN A 142 -12.10 -15.21 6.49
N ILE A 143 -12.96 -14.41 7.10
CA ILE A 143 -12.58 -13.11 7.69
C ILE A 143 -11.44 -13.32 8.69
N LYS A 144 -10.41 -12.46 8.57
CA LYS A 144 -9.29 -12.40 9.51
C LYS A 144 -9.41 -11.15 10.36
N VAL A 145 -9.53 -11.32 11.67
CA VAL A 145 -9.46 -10.21 12.63
C VAL A 145 -8.05 -10.13 13.18
N ILE A 146 -7.43 -8.96 13.06
CA ILE A 146 -6.04 -8.72 13.41
C ILE A 146 -5.99 -7.69 14.54
N ASN A 147 -5.64 -8.16 15.74
CA ASN A 147 -5.41 -7.32 16.91
C ASN A 147 -3.90 -7.12 17.18
N ASN A 148 -3.05 -8.00 16.63
CA ASN A 148 -1.60 -7.85 16.65
C ASN A 148 -1.14 -7.37 15.27
N LEU A 149 -0.83 -6.09 15.17
CA LEU A 149 -0.55 -5.41 13.91
C LEU A 149 0.79 -5.80 13.26
N ASN A 150 1.65 -6.56 13.98
CA ASN A 150 2.81 -7.17 13.33
C ASN A 150 2.40 -8.03 12.12
N TYR A 151 1.20 -8.65 12.16
CA TYR A 151 0.70 -9.43 11.03
C TYR A 151 0.42 -8.61 9.77
N LEU A 152 0.15 -7.30 9.89
CA LEU A 152 -0.04 -6.41 8.74
C LEU A 152 1.28 -6.05 8.07
N PHE A 153 2.40 -6.20 8.78
CA PHE A 153 3.73 -5.98 8.22
C PHE A 153 4.34 -7.24 7.62
N GLU A 154 3.73 -8.43 7.85
CA GLU A 154 4.37 -9.71 7.63
C GLU A 154 3.68 -10.55 6.56
N GLY A 155 4.49 -11.11 5.67
CA GLY A 155 4.13 -12.27 4.83
C GLY A 155 2.89 -12.08 3.97
N SER A 156 2.00 -13.08 4.01
CA SER A 156 0.85 -13.19 3.13
C SER A 156 -0.30 -12.22 3.43
N LEU A 157 -0.25 -11.49 4.53
CA LEU A 157 -1.26 -10.50 4.91
C LEU A 157 -0.76 -9.06 4.80
N ALA A 158 0.49 -8.85 4.42
CA ALA A 158 1.03 -7.53 4.16
C ALA A 158 0.38 -6.91 2.92
N HIS A 159 -0.25 -5.78 3.10
CA HIS A 159 -0.82 -4.98 2.02
C HIS A 159 0.10 -3.80 1.77
N TYR A 160 0.76 -3.79 0.61
CA TYR A 160 1.78 -2.78 0.28
C TYR A 160 1.23 -1.62 -0.55
N THR A 161 -0.05 -1.67 -0.90
CA THR A 161 -0.77 -0.65 -1.65
C THR A 161 -1.83 0.00 -0.77
N VAL A 162 -2.27 1.20 -1.10
CA VAL A 162 -3.23 1.96 -0.29
C VAL A 162 -4.67 1.80 -0.76
N TRP A 163 -4.89 1.23 -1.94
CA TRP A 163 -6.22 0.98 -2.45
C TRP A 163 -6.92 -0.23 -1.78
N ASN A 164 -8.23 -0.34 -1.96
CA ASN A 164 -9.07 -1.43 -1.46
C ASN A 164 -9.10 -1.58 0.07
N MET A 165 -9.03 -0.45 0.76
CA MET A 165 -9.12 -0.39 2.22
C MET A 165 -10.10 0.70 2.66
N LEU A 166 -11.01 0.37 3.59
CA LEU A 166 -11.70 1.38 4.38
C LEU A 166 -10.80 1.76 5.56
N ILE A 167 -10.28 2.97 5.52
CA ILE A 167 -9.41 3.54 6.57
C ILE A 167 -10.24 4.51 7.38
N LYS A 168 -10.37 4.29 8.68
CA LYS A 168 -11.12 5.19 9.55
C LYS A 168 -10.48 6.58 9.53
N ARG A 169 -11.22 7.59 9.00
CA ARG A 169 -10.69 8.94 8.79
C ARG A 169 -10.16 9.59 10.08
N ASN A 170 -10.80 9.26 11.22
CA ASN A 170 -10.31 9.76 12.51
C ASN A 170 -8.88 9.30 12.85
N VAL A 171 -8.45 8.11 12.39
CA VAL A 171 -7.06 7.63 12.59
C VAL A 171 -6.10 8.50 11.79
N LEU A 172 -6.44 8.80 10.52
CA LEU A 172 -5.63 9.67 9.68
C LEU A 172 -5.47 11.06 10.30
N ASN A 173 -6.58 11.66 10.72
CA ASN A 173 -6.60 13.01 11.29
C ASN A 173 -5.89 13.09 12.65
N LYS A 174 -6.20 12.17 13.56
CA LYS A 174 -5.63 12.15 14.93
C LYS A 174 -4.11 12.02 14.91
N HIS A 175 -3.58 11.27 13.98
CA HIS A 175 -2.16 10.97 13.89
C HIS A 175 -1.45 11.72 12.77
N ASN A 176 -2.16 12.62 12.06
CA ASN A 176 -1.66 13.36 10.91
C ASN A 176 -0.97 12.47 9.88
N ILE A 177 -1.63 11.33 9.54
CA ILE A 177 -1.10 10.38 8.57
C ILE A 177 -1.36 10.91 7.16
N LYS A 178 -0.29 11.20 6.44
CA LYS A 178 -0.28 11.76 5.08
C LYS A 178 0.78 11.05 4.24
N PHE A 179 0.58 11.08 2.93
CA PHE A 179 1.63 10.69 2.00
C PHE A 179 2.77 11.70 2.03
N LYS A 180 4.00 11.24 2.02
CA LYS A 180 5.18 12.10 1.91
C LYS A 180 5.33 12.57 0.48
N THR A 181 5.39 13.89 0.29
CA THR A 181 5.44 14.52 -1.03
C THR A 181 6.85 14.63 -1.60
N ASP A 182 7.86 14.47 -0.76
CA ASP A 182 9.28 14.44 -1.10
C ASP A 182 9.81 13.03 -1.41
N VAL A 183 8.91 12.03 -1.47
CA VAL A 183 9.22 10.64 -1.80
C VAL A 183 8.60 10.29 -3.14
N SER A 184 9.42 9.91 -4.11
CA SER A 184 8.99 9.63 -5.48
C SER A 184 8.73 8.15 -5.78
N VAL A 185 9.07 7.25 -4.84
CA VAL A 185 8.86 5.79 -4.97
C VAL A 185 8.47 5.18 -3.64
N SER A 186 7.62 4.16 -3.69
CA SER A 186 7.16 3.43 -2.50
C SER A 186 6.48 4.34 -1.45
N GLU A 187 5.83 5.41 -1.89
CA GLU A 187 5.03 6.31 -1.05
C GLU A 187 3.91 5.55 -0.32
N ASP A 188 3.32 4.55 -0.99
CA ASP A 188 2.33 3.63 -0.43
C ASP A 188 2.91 2.80 0.72
N ASP A 189 4.13 2.28 0.54
CA ASP A 189 4.80 1.52 1.59
C ASP A 189 5.00 2.37 2.85
N LEU A 190 5.41 3.63 2.69
CA LEU A 190 5.65 4.53 3.82
C LEU A 190 4.34 4.93 4.50
N PHE A 191 3.30 5.23 3.72
CA PHE A 191 1.97 5.52 4.26
C PHE A 191 1.45 4.34 5.08
N ASN A 192 1.53 3.12 4.52
CA ASN A 192 1.10 1.90 5.22
C ASN A 192 1.96 1.59 6.45
N PHE A 193 3.26 1.89 6.40
CA PHE A 193 4.13 1.75 7.57
C PHE A 193 3.65 2.61 8.74
N HIS A 194 3.28 3.87 8.48
CA HIS A 194 2.72 4.75 9.52
C HIS A 194 1.33 4.29 9.94
N LEU A 195 0.45 3.99 8.98
CA LEU A 195 -0.92 3.55 9.27
C LEU A 195 -0.95 2.30 10.15
N TYR A 196 -0.23 1.24 9.74
CA TYR A 196 -0.21 -0.03 10.50
C TYR A 196 0.46 0.10 11.87
N SER A 197 1.30 1.12 12.07
CA SER A 197 1.90 1.40 13.37
C SER A 197 0.93 1.97 14.39
N LEU A 198 -0.18 2.53 13.93
CA LEU A 198 -1.07 3.39 14.72
C LEU A 198 -2.49 2.83 14.85
N VAL A 199 -2.98 2.03 13.88
CA VAL A 199 -4.27 1.34 14.02
C VAL A 199 -4.20 0.28 15.13
N ASN A 200 -5.33 0.04 15.81
CA ASN A 200 -5.41 -0.94 16.89
C ASN A 200 -5.97 -2.27 16.44
N LYS A 201 -6.87 -2.25 15.48
CA LYS A 201 -7.55 -3.43 14.96
C LYS A 201 -7.80 -3.30 13.47
N ALA A 202 -7.49 -4.36 12.75
CA ALA A 202 -7.80 -4.49 11.33
C ALA A 202 -8.61 -5.76 11.05
N VAL A 203 -9.39 -5.71 9.97
CA VAL A 203 -10.17 -6.86 9.48
C VAL A 203 -9.84 -7.05 8.00
N ILE A 204 -9.56 -8.29 7.59
CA ILE A 204 -9.36 -8.64 6.19
C ILE A 204 -10.48 -9.56 5.77
N ILE A 205 -11.17 -9.23 4.67
CA ILE A 205 -12.25 -10.05 4.12
C ILE A 205 -11.75 -10.91 2.95
N PRO A 206 -12.30 -12.14 2.78
CA PRO A 206 -11.89 -13.04 1.70
C PRO A 206 -12.45 -12.66 0.33
N GLN A 207 -13.50 -11.85 0.27
CA GLN A 207 -14.18 -11.44 -0.96
C GLN A 207 -13.22 -10.63 -1.83
N ILE A 208 -13.19 -10.96 -3.13
CA ILE A 208 -12.50 -10.15 -4.12
C ILE A 208 -13.38 -8.92 -4.39
N THR A 209 -12.87 -7.76 -4.02
CA THR A 209 -13.58 -6.47 -4.09
C THR A 209 -12.93 -5.50 -5.06
N TYR A 210 -11.71 -5.78 -5.49
CA TYR A 210 -10.88 -4.91 -6.31
C TYR A 210 -10.21 -5.69 -7.44
N PHE A 211 -10.14 -5.09 -8.62
CA PHE A 211 -9.39 -5.61 -9.76
C PHE A 211 -8.19 -4.71 -10.04
N TYR A 212 -7.00 -5.25 -9.79
CA TYR A 212 -5.74 -4.59 -10.12
C TYR A 212 -5.34 -4.94 -11.55
N ARG A 213 -5.36 -3.94 -12.42
CA ARG A 213 -5.14 -4.10 -13.87
C ARG A 213 -3.67 -4.25 -14.21
N LYS A 214 -3.40 -5.08 -15.21
CA LYS A 214 -2.10 -5.13 -15.87
C LYS A 214 -1.97 -3.92 -16.81
N ASN A 215 -1.33 -2.87 -16.34
CA ASN A 215 -1.02 -1.70 -17.15
C ASN A 215 0.47 -1.70 -17.54
N ASN A 216 0.76 -2.02 -18.81
CA ASN A 216 2.13 -2.07 -19.35
C ASN A 216 2.77 -0.67 -19.48
N LYS A 217 2.01 0.41 -19.31
CA LYS A 217 2.44 1.82 -19.35
C LYS A 217 2.34 2.52 -17.99
N GLY A 218 2.02 1.77 -16.93
CA GLY A 218 1.91 2.33 -15.58
C GLY A 218 3.23 2.97 -15.13
N GLN A 219 3.14 4.03 -14.34
CA GLN A 219 4.31 4.76 -13.81
C GLN A 219 5.35 3.83 -13.17
N THR A 220 4.88 2.74 -12.56
CA THR A 220 5.72 1.76 -11.86
C THR A 220 6.70 1.02 -12.79
N LEU A 221 6.41 0.87 -14.08
CA LEU A 221 7.24 0.12 -15.01
C LEU A 221 8.17 1.01 -15.85
N ASN A 222 7.69 2.18 -16.30
CA ASN A 222 8.43 3.02 -17.24
C ASN A 222 9.35 4.04 -16.55
N SER A 223 8.99 4.55 -15.38
CA SER A 223 9.80 5.56 -14.67
C SER A 223 11.05 4.99 -14.00
N LYS A 224 11.11 3.67 -13.77
CA LYS A 224 12.17 3.06 -12.96
C LYS A 224 13.55 3.10 -13.60
N PHE A 225 13.64 2.96 -14.92
CA PHE A 225 14.93 2.96 -15.62
C PHE A 225 15.36 4.37 -16.05
N GLU A 226 14.42 5.19 -16.51
CA GLU A 226 14.68 6.58 -16.92
C GLU A 226 15.11 7.48 -15.75
N ASN A 227 14.68 7.15 -14.51
CA ASN A 227 14.99 7.87 -13.28
C ASN A 227 15.63 6.97 -12.21
N ALA A 228 16.56 6.10 -12.61
CA ALA A 228 17.15 5.11 -11.71
C ALA A 228 17.82 5.73 -10.46
N GLN A 229 18.51 6.86 -10.61
CA GLN A 229 19.14 7.58 -9.48
C GLN A 229 18.07 8.10 -8.50
N ASN A 230 17.02 8.74 -9.01
CA ASN A 230 15.92 9.26 -8.19
C ASN A 230 15.17 8.13 -7.48
N THR A 231 14.98 7.00 -8.16
CA THR A 231 14.37 5.81 -7.59
C THR A 231 15.18 5.27 -6.41
N LEU A 232 16.50 5.15 -6.57
CA LEU A 232 17.39 4.71 -5.48
C LEU A 232 17.48 5.73 -4.34
N ALA A 233 17.52 7.01 -4.66
CA ALA A 233 17.48 8.08 -3.66
C ALA A 233 16.17 8.03 -2.85
N GLY A 234 15.04 7.76 -3.50
CA GLY A 234 13.74 7.53 -2.85
C GLY A 234 13.78 6.33 -1.90
N TYR A 235 14.31 5.19 -2.31
CA TYR A 235 14.50 4.04 -1.43
C TYR A 235 15.37 4.37 -0.22
N ILE A 236 16.48 5.09 -0.42
CA ILE A 236 17.38 5.51 0.67
C ILE A 236 16.65 6.43 1.63
N SER A 237 15.85 7.38 1.14
CA SER A 237 15.05 8.30 1.95
C SER A 237 14.08 7.53 2.84
N ILE A 238 13.28 6.61 2.28
CA ILE A 238 12.33 5.80 3.04
C ILE A 238 13.04 4.90 4.05
N LEU A 239 14.14 4.27 3.68
CA LEU A 239 14.92 3.43 4.60
C LEU A 239 15.51 4.24 5.76
N ASN A 240 15.89 5.51 5.55
CA ASN A 240 16.31 6.41 6.63
C ASN A 240 15.16 6.71 7.58
N ILE A 241 13.95 6.95 7.06
CA ILE A 241 12.75 7.15 7.90
C ILE A 241 12.48 5.90 8.71
N TYR A 242 12.48 4.72 8.08
CA TYR A 242 12.30 3.44 8.79
C TYR A 242 13.36 3.21 9.86
N GLU A 243 14.62 3.52 9.58
CA GLU A 243 15.71 3.37 10.54
C GLU A 243 15.47 4.21 11.79
N ASN A 244 15.00 5.45 11.62
CA ASN A 244 14.70 6.36 12.72
C ASN A 244 13.47 5.93 13.51
N GLU A 245 12.47 5.33 12.85
CA GLU A 245 11.19 4.92 13.44
C GLU A 245 11.16 3.46 13.90
N LEU A 246 12.25 2.70 13.75
CA LEU A 246 12.37 1.31 14.20
C LEU A 246 12.44 1.22 15.72
N GLN A 247 11.33 1.54 16.39
CA GLN A 247 11.18 1.42 17.85
C GLN A 247 9.70 1.36 18.24
N GLY A 248 9.41 0.95 19.46
CA GLY A 248 8.08 0.95 20.02
C GLY A 248 7.21 -0.23 19.54
N ARG A 249 5.89 -0.01 19.54
CA ARG A 249 4.88 -1.01 19.17
C ARG A 249 5.14 -1.56 17.75
N CYS A 250 4.94 -2.85 17.55
CA CYS A 250 5.13 -3.54 16.26
C CYS A 250 6.56 -3.54 15.72
N TYR A 251 7.56 -3.40 16.59
CA TYR A 251 8.97 -3.35 16.19
C TYR A 251 9.38 -4.48 15.23
N VAL A 252 9.00 -5.72 15.52
CA VAL A 252 9.38 -6.89 14.71
C VAL A 252 8.80 -6.81 13.30
N GLY A 253 7.51 -6.50 13.16
CA GLY A 253 6.86 -6.35 11.86
C GLY A 253 7.41 -5.15 11.08
N LYS A 254 7.62 -4.00 11.74
CA LYS A 254 8.27 -2.83 11.13
C LYS A 254 9.65 -3.17 10.56
N SER A 255 10.41 -3.94 11.31
CA SER A 255 11.72 -4.40 10.89
C SER A 255 11.68 -5.30 9.67
N PHE A 256 10.70 -6.20 9.60
CA PHE A 256 10.47 -7.06 8.44
C PHE A 256 10.07 -6.24 7.20
N PHE A 257 9.24 -5.23 7.38
CA PHE A 257 8.83 -4.32 6.32
C PHE A 257 10.02 -3.52 5.76
N ALA A 258 10.85 -2.95 6.65
CA ALA A 258 12.08 -2.26 6.26
C ALA A 258 13.06 -3.18 5.53
N PHE A 259 13.16 -4.45 5.96
CA PHE A 259 13.99 -5.46 5.30
C PHE A 259 13.49 -5.76 3.88
N ASN A 260 12.18 -5.94 3.69
CA ASN A 260 11.60 -6.17 2.37
C ASN A 260 11.88 -5.00 1.41
N LEU A 261 11.76 -3.77 1.90
CA LEU A 261 12.08 -2.59 1.11
C LEU A 261 13.57 -2.53 0.76
N ALA A 262 14.46 -2.82 1.70
CA ALA A 262 15.89 -2.89 1.48
C ALA A 262 16.25 -3.94 0.41
N THR A 263 15.59 -5.10 0.44
CA THR A 263 15.77 -6.15 -0.57
C THR A 263 15.32 -5.67 -1.95
N ARG A 264 14.17 -4.99 -2.04
CA ARG A 264 13.67 -4.42 -3.31
C ARG A 264 14.64 -3.36 -3.86
N ALA A 265 15.20 -2.51 -3.00
CA ALA A 265 16.17 -1.49 -3.39
C ALA A 265 17.47 -2.12 -3.95
N ILE A 266 17.98 -3.18 -3.32
CA ILE A 266 19.15 -3.93 -3.80
C ILE A 266 18.84 -4.64 -5.13
N ASP A 267 17.69 -5.31 -5.23
CA ASP A 267 17.26 -5.97 -6.46
C ASP A 267 17.17 -4.97 -7.62
N PHE A 268 16.68 -3.76 -7.34
CA PHE A 268 16.61 -2.68 -8.33
C PHE A 268 18.01 -2.19 -8.72
N LEU A 269 18.89 -1.89 -7.74
CA LEU A 269 20.27 -1.49 -7.99
C LEU A 269 20.98 -2.52 -8.89
N ASN A 270 20.86 -3.81 -8.58
CA ASN A 270 21.49 -4.87 -9.38
C ASN A 270 20.96 -4.95 -10.81
N LYS A 271 19.69 -4.57 -11.05
CA LYS A 271 19.11 -4.55 -12.40
C LYS A 271 19.62 -3.40 -13.25
N VAL A 272 19.79 -2.23 -12.65
CA VAL A 272 20.11 -0.99 -13.40
C VAL A 272 21.61 -0.68 -13.46
N ARG A 273 22.42 -1.33 -12.62
CA ARG A 273 23.85 -1.05 -12.47
C ARG A 273 24.64 -1.08 -13.78
N ASN A 274 24.32 -2.03 -14.68
CA ASN A 274 25.00 -2.17 -15.96
C ASN A 274 24.48 -1.22 -17.04
N GLU A 275 23.28 -0.65 -16.84
CA GLU A 275 22.59 0.20 -17.82
C GLU A 275 22.73 1.68 -17.50
N VAL A 276 22.92 2.01 -16.22
CA VAL A 276 23.01 3.39 -15.72
C VAL A 276 24.21 3.49 -14.77
N PRO A 277 25.41 3.78 -15.26
CA PRO A 277 26.63 3.84 -14.44
C PRO A 277 26.56 4.81 -13.26
N GLU A 278 25.83 5.93 -13.40
CA GLU A 278 25.65 6.94 -12.35
C GLU A 278 24.96 6.39 -11.10
N VAL A 279 24.29 5.26 -11.20
CA VAL A 279 23.64 4.57 -10.08
C VAL A 279 24.65 4.09 -9.04
N GLU A 280 25.91 3.88 -9.41
CA GLU A 280 26.98 3.52 -8.47
C GLU A 280 27.17 4.57 -7.37
N LEU A 281 26.87 5.84 -7.63
CA LEU A 281 26.90 6.91 -6.64
C LEU A 281 25.93 6.67 -5.47
N GLN A 282 24.84 5.93 -5.69
CA GLN A 282 23.84 5.61 -4.68
C GLN A 282 24.11 4.27 -3.95
N GLU A 283 25.03 3.46 -4.44
CA GLU A 283 25.33 2.15 -3.85
C GLU A 283 25.86 2.29 -2.42
N TRP A 284 26.81 3.19 -2.20
CA TRP A 284 27.41 3.36 -0.88
C TRP A 284 26.42 3.91 0.16
N PRO A 285 25.62 4.97 -0.09
CA PRO A 285 24.56 5.43 0.81
C PRO A 285 23.53 4.33 1.11
N LEU A 286 23.10 3.57 0.10
CA LEU A 286 22.16 2.47 0.29
C LEU A 286 22.73 1.38 1.21
N ARG A 287 23.99 0.97 1.01
CA ARG A 287 24.65 -0.01 1.88
C ARG A 287 24.82 0.49 3.31
N GLN A 288 25.10 1.78 3.50
CA GLN A 288 25.24 2.40 4.82
C GLN A 288 23.93 2.34 5.61
N ILE A 289 22.79 2.72 5.01
CA ILE A 289 21.49 2.68 5.69
C ILE A 289 21.05 1.25 5.99
N ILE A 290 21.28 0.31 5.07
CA ILE A 290 20.99 -1.11 5.29
C ILE A 290 21.79 -1.65 6.48
N ASN A 291 23.08 -1.31 6.58
CA ASN A 291 23.93 -1.70 7.70
C ASN A 291 23.46 -1.11 9.04
N LYS A 292 22.93 0.14 9.03
CA LYS A 292 22.32 0.75 10.25
C LYS A 292 21.08 0.00 10.69
N ILE A 293 20.17 -0.30 9.75
CA ILE A 293 18.96 -1.08 10.02
C ILE A 293 19.33 -2.45 10.59
N GLN A 294 20.31 -3.14 10.02
CA GLN A 294 20.79 -4.43 10.50
C GLN A 294 21.35 -4.35 11.92
N LYS A 295 22.20 -3.36 12.23
CA LYS A 295 22.76 -3.18 13.56
C LYS A 295 21.69 -2.95 14.63
N LYS A 296 20.61 -2.24 14.29
CA LYS A 296 19.46 -2.09 15.20
C LYS A 296 18.72 -3.41 15.40
N HIS A 297 18.57 -4.21 14.35
CA HIS A 297 17.97 -5.54 14.46
C HIS A 297 18.76 -6.48 15.37
N ILE A 298 20.10 -6.47 15.28
CA ILE A 298 20.97 -7.31 16.10
C ILE A 298 20.76 -7.06 17.60
N ARG A 299 20.55 -5.81 18.00
CA ARG A 299 20.39 -5.46 19.41
C ARG A 299 19.07 -5.92 20.02
N ASN A 300 18.02 -6.07 19.21
CA ASN A 300 16.65 -6.16 19.69
C ASN A 300 15.86 -7.36 19.16
N CYS A 301 16.39 -8.15 18.22
CA CYS A 301 15.71 -9.30 17.64
C CYS A 301 16.50 -10.60 17.77
N ARG A 302 15.73 -11.69 17.77
CA ARG A 302 16.22 -13.06 17.88
C ARG A 302 17.31 -13.37 16.83
N PRO A 303 18.28 -14.23 17.15
CA PRO A 303 19.45 -14.57 16.29
C PRO A 303 19.11 -14.96 14.85
N ILE A 304 17.90 -15.48 14.63
CA ILE A 304 17.43 -15.97 13.32
C ILE A 304 17.16 -14.82 12.35
N LEU A 305 16.51 -13.72 12.80
CA LEU A 305 16.28 -12.54 11.94
C LEU A 305 17.60 -11.87 11.56
N PHE A 306 18.57 -11.89 12.49
CA PHE A 306 19.92 -11.43 12.25
C PHE A 306 20.63 -12.25 11.18
N LEU A 307 20.56 -13.59 11.25
CA LEU A 307 21.16 -14.47 10.25
C LEU A 307 20.56 -14.20 8.87
N MET A 308 19.26 -13.94 8.79
CA MET A 308 18.55 -13.64 7.55
C MET A 308 18.93 -12.29 6.94
N THR A 309 19.11 -11.25 7.77
CA THR A 309 19.61 -9.94 7.32
C THR A 309 21.08 -10.03 6.90
N LEU A 310 21.90 -10.82 7.57
CA LEU A 310 23.30 -11.06 7.24
C LEU A 310 23.45 -11.79 5.89
N LEU A 311 22.57 -12.73 5.61
CA LEU A 311 22.52 -13.47 4.34
C LEU A 311 22.10 -12.57 3.17
N ALA A 312 21.28 -11.54 3.42
CA ALA A 312 20.85 -10.60 2.37
C ALA A 312 21.91 -9.55 1.97
N THR A 313 22.91 -9.30 2.82
CA THR A 313 23.79 -8.13 2.65
C THR A 313 25.29 -8.42 2.53
N LYS A 314 25.72 -9.69 2.64
CA LYS A 314 27.12 -10.09 2.39
C LYS A 314 27.25 -10.94 1.12
N PRO A 315 28.47 -11.24 0.60
CA PRO A 315 28.74 -11.70 -0.78
C PRO A 315 28.00 -12.93 -1.28
N PHE A 316 26.88 -13.24 -0.67
CA PHE A 316 25.87 -14.14 -1.17
C PHE A 316 25.07 -13.61 -2.37
N GLU A 317 25.45 -12.47 -2.96
CA GLU A 317 24.91 -11.97 -4.23
C GLU A 317 24.86 -13.07 -5.32
N GLY A 318 25.80 -14.00 -5.29
CA GLY A 318 25.82 -15.18 -6.15
C GLY A 318 24.72 -16.23 -5.84
N ILE A 319 24.34 -16.37 -4.59
CA ILE A 319 23.37 -17.39 -4.14
C ILE A 319 21.93 -16.89 -4.25
N MET A 320 21.70 -15.58 -4.02
CA MET A 320 20.39 -14.95 -4.19
C MET A 320 19.95 -14.83 -5.65
N ARG A 321 20.86 -14.93 -6.62
CA ARG A 321 20.56 -15.06 -8.06
C ARG A 321 19.84 -16.36 -8.42
N ILE A 322 19.89 -17.39 -7.57
CA ILE A 322 19.20 -18.65 -7.82
C ILE A 322 17.73 -18.48 -7.43
N ARG A 323 16.82 -18.44 -8.43
CA ARG A 323 15.34 -18.42 -8.25
C ARG A 323 14.83 -19.41 -7.20
N PHE A 324 15.54 -20.49 -6.98
CA PHE A 324 15.29 -21.53 -6.00
C PHE A 324 15.43 -21.02 -4.56
N TYR A 325 16.46 -20.21 -4.26
CA TYR A 325 16.71 -19.68 -2.92
C TYR A 325 15.64 -18.66 -2.49
N ARG A 326 15.17 -17.81 -3.42
CA ARG A 326 14.09 -16.84 -3.16
C ARG A 326 12.78 -17.55 -2.76
N ARG A 327 12.47 -18.69 -3.39
CA ARG A 327 11.28 -19.51 -3.09
C ARG A 327 11.43 -20.30 -1.79
N TYR A 328 12.64 -20.76 -1.48
CA TYR A 328 12.96 -21.48 -0.24
C TYR A 328 13.11 -20.55 0.94
N PHE A 329 13.69 -19.37 0.74
CA PHE A 329 13.84 -18.31 1.74
C PHE A 329 12.49 -17.85 2.26
N ASN A 330 11.52 -17.57 1.40
CA ASN A 330 10.15 -17.24 1.80
C ASN A 330 9.45 -18.39 2.55
N ARG A 331 9.74 -19.66 2.20
CA ARG A 331 9.20 -20.82 2.93
C ARG A 331 9.91 -21.06 4.27
N ILE A 332 11.21 -20.86 4.33
CA ILE A 332 11.98 -20.98 5.57
C ILE A 332 11.60 -19.86 6.54
N THR A 333 11.44 -18.62 6.06
CA THR A 333 10.96 -17.52 6.89
C THR A 333 9.56 -17.81 7.45
N MET A 334 8.67 -18.37 6.65
CA MET A 334 7.35 -18.80 7.13
C MET A 334 7.41 -19.94 8.16
N LEU A 335 8.33 -20.91 7.99
CA LEU A 335 8.50 -22.03 8.92
C LEU A 335 9.08 -21.62 10.26
N PHE A 336 10.03 -20.68 10.29
CA PHE A 336 10.64 -20.17 11.53
C PHE A 336 9.80 -19.09 12.22
N TRP A 337 8.86 -18.46 11.50
CA TRP A 337 7.93 -17.47 12.03
C TRP A 337 6.75 -18.09 12.79
N LYS A 338 6.31 -19.29 12.41
CA LYS A 338 5.27 -20.04 13.12
C LYS A 338 5.51 -20.24 14.62
N PRO A 339 6.76 -20.47 15.12
CA PRO A 339 7.02 -20.56 16.56
C PRO A 339 6.80 -19.26 17.33
N SER A 340 7.00 -18.07 16.73
CA SER A 340 6.74 -16.80 17.43
C SER A 340 5.24 -16.56 17.62
N VAL A 341 4.43 -16.91 16.62
CA VAL A 341 2.96 -16.93 16.70
C VAL A 341 2.46 -17.90 17.77
N LEU A 342 3.12 -19.04 17.91
CA LEU A 342 2.79 -20.04 18.95
C LEU A 342 3.16 -19.52 20.35
N ILE A 343 4.29 -18.83 20.48
CA ILE A 343 4.74 -18.24 21.74
C ILE A 343 3.82 -17.08 22.16
N ASP A 344 3.40 -16.21 21.23
CA ASP A 344 2.46 -15.12 21.51
C ASP A 344 1.07 -15.66 21.90
N LYS A 345 0.63 -16.77 21.28
CA LYS A 345 -0.57 -17.49 21.72
C LYS A 345 -0.44 -18.08 23.12
N ILE A 346 0.72 -18.66 23.45
CA ILE A 346 0.98 -19.22 24.78
C ILE A 346 1.04 -18.10 25.82
N LEU A 347 1.72 -17.00 25.53
CA LEU A 347 1.80 -15.85 26.44
C LEU A 347 0.44 -15.17 26.65
N SER A 348 -0.42 -15.08 25.63
CA SER A 348 -1.78 -14.55 25.78
C SER A 348 -2.73 -15.46 26.58
N HIS A 349 -2.39 -16.75 26.72
CA HIS A 349 -3.14 -17.70 27.58
C HIS A 349 -2.63 -17.71 29.03
N ILE A 350 -1.39 -17.28 29.27
CA ILE A 350 -0.80 -17.22 30.62
C ILE A 350 -1.17 -15.89 31.32
N GLN A 351 -1.60 -14.87 30.58
CA GLN A 351 -2.05 -13.57 31.10
C GLN A 351 -3.58 -13.48 31.32
N LYS A 352 -4.29 -14.57 31.15
CA LYS A 352 -5.69 -14.76 31.61
C LYS A 352 -5.71 -15.64 32.86
#